data_06fb5a1af1dae5ccd74894b4cc514a2e
#
_entry.id   06fb5a1af1dae5ccd74894b4cc514a2e
#
_cell.length_a   1.000
_cell.length_b   1.000
_cell.length_c   1.000
_cell.angle_alpha   90.00
_cell.angle_beta   90.00
_cell.angle_gamma   90.00
#
_symmetry.space_group_name_H-M   'P 1'
#
loop_
_entity.id
_entity.type
_entity.pdbx_description
1 polymer ?
#
loop_
_entity_poly.entity_id
_entity_poly.type
_entity_poly.pdbx_seq_one_letter_code
_entity_poly.pdbx_strand_id
1 'polypeptide(L)'
;MKKIYSILLGTMLLGMASCELDNYDEPGSFLTGRVTYKGEPIQTRSDEVRFQLWQNGYALKGGKDVAIDQDGSFSGRFFDGSYKLVFANNQGPFKTIVQNPQRLDTLDIAIKGNTNFDIEVLPYYMIRNAQFSHVGTSVKATCSIEKIITGVDAKDIERVGLYINNTAFVSSDDQEWIERVDNVDFSNLGAINAAVTVPQAYAGSDYVYARIGVKIKDVEDEIYTSVTKVSLK
;
A
#
# COMPACT_ATOMS: atom_id res chain seq x y z
N MET A 1 18.86 46.42 47.30
CA MET A 1 17.73 45.95 46.50
C MET A 1 17.89 46.27 45.03
N LYS A 2 18.27 47.45 44.55
CA LYS A 2 18.43 47.74 43.10
C LYS A 2 19.45 46.89 42.36
N LYS A 3 20.52 46.38 42.98
CA LYS A 3 21.52 45.48 42.32
C LYS A 3 21.00 44.05 42.08
N ILE A 4 20.08 43.56 42.91
CA ILE A 4 19.50 42.22 42.77
C ILE A 4 18.52 42.18 41.58
N TYR A 5 17.74 43.24 41.39
CA TYR A 5 16.83 43.34 40.24
C TYR A 5 17.56 43.44 38.90
N SER A 6 18.75 44.10 38.88
CA SER A 6 19.56 44.16 37.65
C SER A 6 20.17 42.83 37.27
N ILE A 7 20.53 41.99 38.24
CA ILE A 7 21.04 40.63 37.98
C ILE A 7 19.90 39.70 37.52
N LEU A 8 18.73 39.81 38.14
CA LEU A 8 17.55 39.03 37.73
C LEU A 8 17.08 39.39 36.32
N LEU A 9 17.11 40.69 35.97
CA LEU A 9 16.73 41.13 34.61
C LEU A 9 17.75 40.68 33.55
N GLY A 10 19.05 40.64 33.88
CA GLY A 10 20.11 40.15 33.00
C GLY A 10 20.03 38.66 32.71
N THR A 11 19.66 37.83 33.72
CA THR A 11 19.47 36.39 33.53
C THR A 11 18.21 36.07 32.75
N MET A 12 17.17 36.91 32.82
CA MET A 12 15.93 36.68 32.07
C MET A 12 16.08 37.01 30.57
N LEU A 13 16.97 37.94 30.20
CA LEU A 13 17.29 38.26 28.80
C LEU A 13 18.17 37.22 28.11
N LEU A 14 18.99 36.47 28.84
CA LEU A 14 19.82 35.39 28.29
C LEU A 14 19.02 34.12 27.97
N GLY A 15 17.84 33.94 28.56
CA GLY A 15 16.95 32.77 28.30
C GLY A 15 16.16 32.85 26.99
N MET A 16 16.10 34.02 26.32
CA MET A 16 15.34 34.19 25.08
C MET A 16 16.15 33.92 23.80
N ALA A 17 17.45 33.69 23.90
CA ALA A 17 18.31 33.39 22.75
C ALA A 17 18.43 31.89 22.43
N SER A 18 17.68 31.02 23.10
CA SER A 18 17.79 29.57 22.98
C SER A 18 16.78 28.91 21.99
N CYS A 19 16.00 29.70 21.24
CA CYS A 19 15.32 29.19 20.07
C CYS A 19 16.19 29.51 18.85
N GLU A 20 17.24 28.71 18.62
CA GLU A 20 17.73 28.55 17.24
C GLU A 20 16.58 27.97 16.43
N LEU A 21 16.07 28.79 15.52
CA LEU A 21 15.19 28.30 14.46
C LEU A 21 15.95 27.18 13.77
N ASP A 22 15.36 25.99 13.73
CA ASP A 22 15.85 24.90 12.91
C ASP A 22 15.83 25.39 11.46
N ASN A 23 16.96 25.87 10.97
CA ASN A 23 17.14 26.45 9.64
C ASN A 23 17.34 25.36 8.56
N TYR A 24 16.90 24.13 8.83
CA TYR A 24 16.87 23.11 7.80
C TYR A 24 15.73 23.44 6.82
N ASP A 25 16.10 23.63 5.57
CA ASP A 25 15.10 23.71 4.48
C ASP A 25 14.24 22.45 4.49
N GLU A 26 12.95 22.62 4.27
CA GLU A 26 12.05 21.48 4.15
C GLU A 26 12.41 20.61 2.93
N PRO A 27 12.14 19.28 2.97
CA PRO A 27 12.30 18.42 1.82
C PRO A 27 11.53 18.99 0.61
N GLY A 28 12.23 19.28 -0.48
CA GLY A 28 11.65 19.94 -1.66
C GLY A 28 11.33 19.01 -2.82
N SER A 29 11.84 17.78 -2.78
CA SER A 29 11.70 16.82 -3.89
C SER A 29 10.56 15.85 -3.67
N PHE A 30 9.86 15.50 -4.76
CA PHE A 30 8.76 14.53 -4.75
C PHE A 30 9.19 13.24 -5.43
N LEU A 31 8.99 12.13 -4.75
CA LEU A 31 9.02 10.81 -5.32
C LEU A 31 7.59 10.34 -5.55
N THR A 32 7.28 9.91 -6.76
CA THR A 32 6.03 9.24 -7.11
C THR A 32 6.33 7.97 -7.90
N GLY A 33 5.41 7.03 -7.94
CA GLY A 33 5.55 5.82 -8.73
C GLY A 33 4.48 4.80 -8.40
N ARG A 34 4.65 3.60 -8.94
CA ARG A 34 3.78 2.44 -8.68
C ARG A 34 4.61 1.20 -8.47
N VAL A 35 4.08 0.28 -7.67
CA VAL A 35 4.56 -1.10 -7.62
C VAL A 35 3.89 -1.84 -8.76
N THR A 36 4.68 -2.45 -9.66
CA THR A 36 4.19 -3.01 -10.91
C THR A 36 4.71 -4.42 -11.17
N TYR A 37 3.98 -5.17 -11.96
CA TYR A 37 4.42 -6.40 -12.60
C TYR A 37 4.19 -6.29 -14.10
N LYS A 38 5.26 -6.28 -14.89
CA LYS A 38 5.23 -6.03 -16.36
C LYS A 38 4.45 -4.77 -16.74
N GLY A 39 4.63 -3.71 -15.92
CA GLY A 39 3.95 -2.43 -16.10
C GLY A 39 2.50 -2.39 -15.60
N GLU A 40 1.96 -3.49 -15.09
CA GLU A 40 0.61 -3.56 -14.51
C GLU A 40 0.68 -3.32 -12.99
N PRO A 41 -0.11 -2.39 -12.42
CA PRO A 41 -0.05 -2.08 -11.00
C PRO A 41 -0.47 -3.26 -10.12
N ILE A 42 0.28 -3.47 -9.04
CA ILE A 42 -0.09 -4.40 -7.98
C ILE A 42 -1.07 -3.71 -7.04
N GLN A 43 -2.27 -4.25 -6.96
CA GLN A 43 -3.33 -3.72 -6.10
C GLN A 43 -3.24 -4.36 -4.72
N THR A 44 -3.13 -3.54 -3.69
CA THR A 44 -3.03 -3.97 -2.29
C THR A 44 -4.13 -3.31 -1.45
N ARG A 45 -4.12 -3.49 -0.15
CA ARG A 45 -4.86 -2.64 0.77
C ARG A 45 -4.12 -1.32 0.93
N SER A 46 -4.85 -0.23 1.10
CA SER A 46 -4.25 1.09 1.33
C SER A 46 -3.45 1.10 2.63
N ASP A 47 -2.25 1.67 2.59
CA ASP A 47 -1.37 1.90 3.75
C ASP A 47 -0.90 0.65 4.50
N GLU A 48 -1.12 -0.55 3.97
CA GLU A 48 -0.69 -1.81 4.58
C GLU A 48 0.72 -2.20 4.12
N VAL A 49 0.91 -2.26 2.80
CA VAL A 49 2.23 -2.54 2.22
C VAL A 49 3.07 -1.27 2.22
N ARG A 50 4.29 -1.37 2.73
CA ARG A 50 5.22 -0.24 2.85
C ARG A 50 6.62 -0.65 2.42
N PHE A 51 7.36 0.30 1.90
CA PHE A 51 8.81 0.19 1.74
C PHE A 51 9.52 1.30 2.50
N GLN A 52 10.78 1.13 2.76
CA GLN A 52 11.62 2.11 3.43
C GLN A 52 12.62 2.73 2.48
N LEU A 53 12.81 4.04 2.60
CA LEU A 53 13.89 4.76 1.95
C LEU A 53 14.94 5.14 2.98
N TRP A 54 16.17 4.66 2.74
CA TRP A 54 17.34 4.90 3.58
C TRP A 54 18.30 5.82 2.86
N GLN A 55 18.66 6.94 3.49
CA GLN A 55 19.65 7.88 2.95
C GLN A 55 20.93 7.82 3.78
N ASN A 56 22.08 7.70 3.12
CA ASN A 56 23.37 7.74 3.78
C ASN A 56 23.78 9.18 4.10
N GLY A 57 24.54 9.36 5.19
CA GLY A 57 25.16 10.66 5.54
C GLY A 57 24.43 11.45 6.61
N TYR A 58 23.30 10.97 7.14
CA TYR A 58 22.62 11.60 8.26
C TYR A 58 23.03 10.98 9.60
N ALA A 59 23.09 11.81 10.66
CA ALA A 59 23.46 11.37 12.01
C ALA A 59 22.46 10.38 12.61
N LEU A 60 21.16 10.54 12.28
CA LEU A 60 20.11 9.61 12.65
C LEU A 60 19.92 8.59 11.51
N LYS A 61 20.37 7.37 11.75
CA LYS A 61 20.16 6.25 10.84
C LYS A 61 18.71 5.74 11.02
N GLY A 62 17.85 6.07 10.11
CA GLY A 62 16.47 5.59 10.09
C GLY A 62 15.93 5.59 8.67
N GLY A 63 15.22 4.52 8.29
CA GLY A 63 14.44 4.48 7.07
C GLY A 63 13.20 5.37 7.21
N LYS A 64 12.77 5.96 6.11
CA LYS A 64 11.47 6.63 6.00
C LYS A 64 10.50 5.67 5.36
N ASP A 65 9.42 5.33 6.06
CA ASP A 65 8.36 4.51 5.52
C ASP A 65 7.59 5.27 4.45
N VAL A 66 7.32 4.59 3.35
CA VAL A 66 6.49 5.05 2.24
C VAL A 66 5.39 4.01 2.06
N ALA A 67 4.16 4.42 2.28
CA ALA A 67 3.00 3.59 2.10
C ALA A 67 2.64 3.46 0.62
N ILE A 68 2.11 2.28 0.27
CA ILE A 68 1.56 1.99 -1.04
C ILE A 68 0.05 2.07 -0.94
N ASP A 69 -0.56 2.83 -1.84
CA ASP A 69 -2.00 2.98 -1.91
C ASP A 69 -2.66 1.76 -2.55
N GLN A 70 -3.99 1.66 -2.44
CA GLN A 70 -4.75 0.50 -2.91
C GLN A 70 -4.69 0.27 -4.43
N ASP A 71 -4.31 1.28 -5.22
CA ASP A 71 -4.08 1.19 -6.66
C ASP A 71 -2.62 0.88 -7.04
N GLY A 72 -1.79 0.56 -6.03
CA GLY A 72 -0.37 0.29 -6.19
C GLY A 72 0.51 1.54 -6.28
N SER A 73 -0.07 2.74 -6.26
CA SER A 73 0.69 3.98 -6.32
C SER A 73 1.32 4.35 -4.97
N PHE A 74 2.35 5.14 -5.01
CA PHE A 74 2.95 5.75 -3.83
C PHE A 74 3.44 7.16 -4.12
N SER A 75 3.52 7.97 -3.08
CA SER A 75 4.11 9.30 -3.16
C SER A 75 4.75 9.69 -1.83
N GLY A 76 5.76 10.54 -1.90
CA GLY A 76 6.41 11.08 -0.71
C GLY A 76 7.25 12.31 -1.03
N ARG A 77 7.58 13.08 0.02
CA ARG A 77 8.40 14.27 -0.07
C ARG A 77 9.73 14.02 0.62
N PHE A 78 10.83 14.28 -0.08
CA PHE A 78 12.19 13.92 0.34
C PHE A 78 13.19 15.03 0.04
N PHE A 79 14.38 14.93 0.61
CA PHE A 79 15.53 15.72 0.18
C PHE A 79 16.12 15.14 -1.12
N ASP A 80 16.79 15.98 -1.90
CA ASP A 80 17.62 15.50 -3.01
C ASP A 80 18.70 14.55 -2.49
N GLY A 81 18.92 13.45 -3.21
CA GLY A 81 20.00 12.52 -2.82
C GLY A 81 19.83 11.11 -3.36
N SER A 82 20.78 10.28 -2.97
CA SER A 82 20.79 8.85 -3.28
C SER A 82 20.20 8.07 -2.10
N TYR A 83 19.25 7.21 -2.39
CA TYR A 83 18.54 6.41 -1.39
C TYR A 83 18.67 4.92 -1.72
N LYS A 84 18.52 4.12 -0.68
CA LYS A 84 18.27 2.68 -0.77
C LYS A 84 16.83 2.41 -0.42
N LEU A 85 16.11 1.80 -1.35
CA LEU A 85 14.74 1.35 -1.16
C LEU A 85 14.78 -0.11 -0.70
N VAL A 86 14.06 -0.43 0.36
CA VAL A 86 14.00 -1.77 0.97
C VAL A 86 12.54 -2.09 1.30
N PHE A 87 12.06 -3.25 0.86
CA PHE A 87 10.86 -3.85 1.44
C PHE A 87 11.25 -4.65 2.68
N ALA A 88 10.50 -4.53 3.76
CA ALA A 88 10.66 -5.41 4.89
C ALA A 88 10.30 -6.87 4.49
N ASN A 89 10.85 -7.84 5.24
CA ASN A 89 10.55 -9.25 4.98
C ASN A 89 9.03 -9.49 5.07
N ASN A 90 8.51 -10.23 4.10
CA ASN A 90 7.09 -10.58 3.96
C ASN A 90 6.13 -9.41 3.66
N GLN A 91 6.65 -8.23 3.34
CA GLN A 91 5.82 -7.12 2.87
C GLN A 91 5.41 -7.32 1.41
N GLY A 92 4.11 -7.20 1.17
CA GLY A 92 3.48 -7.31 -0.13
C GLY A 92 3.24 -8.76 -0.60
N PRO A 93 2.24 -8.95 -1.47
CA PRO A 93 1.91 -10.26 -2.06
C PRO A 93 2.85 -10.65 -3.22
N PHE A 94 4.14 -10.29 -3.10
CA PHE A 94 5.15 -10.42 -4.15
C PHE A 94 6.54 -10.68 -3.57
N LYS A 95 7.48 -11.03 -4.45
CA LYS A 95 8.91 -11.00 -4.20
C LYS A 95 9.52 -9.79 -4.90
N THR A 96 10.48 -9.15 -4.25
CA THR A 96 11.29 -8.10 -4.90
C THR A 96 12.19 -8.70 -5.97
N ILE A 97 12.35 -7.99 -7.08
CA ILE A 97 13.28 -8.39 -8.13
C ILE A 97 14.69 -7.97 -7.70
N VAL A 98 15.55 -8.96 -7.52
CA VAL A 98 16.94 -8.77 -7.12
C VAL A 98 17.73 -8.13 -8.27
N GLN A 99 18.13 -6.89 -8.11
CA GLN A 99 18.99 -6.20 -9.09
C GLN A 99 20.48 -6.48 -8.84
N ASN A 100 20.86 -6.73 -7.59
CA ASN A 100 22.24 -6.99 -7.20
C ASN A 100 22.31 -8.25 -6.34
N PRO A 101 22.99 -9.34 -6.79
CA PRO A 101 23.11 -10.58 -6.02
C PRO A 101 23.77 -10.43 -4.64
N GLN A 102 24.53 -9.37 -4.42
CA GLN A 102 25.15 -9.06 -3.13
C GLN A 102 24.25 -8.23 -2.20
N ARG A 103 23.12 -7.75 -2.71
CA ARG A 103 22.14 -6.93 -1.99
C ARG A 103 20.73 -7.34 -2.40
N LEU A 104 20.32 -8.49 -1.89
CA LEU A 104 19.11 -9.19 -2.34
C LEU A 104 17.79 -8.44 -2.07
N ASP A 105 17.85 -7.41 -1.24
CA ASP A 105 16.67 -6.73 -0.68
C ASP A 105 16.65 -5.21 -0.95
N THR A 106 17.66 -4.68 -1.66
CA THR A 106 17.77 -3.22 -1.86
C THR A 106 17.79 -2.80 -3.32
N LEU A 107 17.05 -1.74 -3.63
CA LEU A 107 17.10 -0.99 -4.89
C LEU A 107 17.75 0.36 -4.64
N ASP A 108 18.72 0.75 -5.49
CA ASP A 108 19.31 2.10 -5.43
C ASP A 108 18.44 3.08 -6.25
N ILE A 109 18.06 4.21 -5.65
CA ILE A 109 17.27 5.26 -6.29
C ILE A 109 17.89 6.63 -6.03
N ALA A 110 17.94 7.49 -7.06
CA ALA A 110 18.29 8.89 -6.92
C ALA A 110 17.02 9.75 -6.99
N ILE A 111 16.78 10.55 -5.95
CA ILE A 111 15.67 11.50 -5.89
C ILE A 111 16.22 12.91 -6.17
N LYS A 112 15.66 13.58 -7.16
CA LYS A 112 16.01 14.97 -7.51
C LYS A 112 14.80 15.66 -8.11
N GLY A 113 14.31 16.71 -7.41
CA GLY A 113 13.10 17.40 -7.83
C GLY A 113 11.91 16.42 -7.93
N ASN A 114 11.11 16.51 -8.99
CA ASN A 114 10.01 15.59 -9.23
C ASN A 114 10.55 14.30 -9.89
N THR A 115 10.68 13.24 -9.13
CA THR A 115 11.15 11.93 -9.56
C THR A 115 9.98 10.96 -9.66
N ASN A 116 9.81 10.32 -10.81
CA ASN A 116 8.90 9.20 -11.00
C ASN A 116 9.70 7.91 -11.13
N PHE A 117 9.37 6.89 -10.33
CA PHE A 117 10.10 5.63 -10.30
C PHE A 117 9.14 4.47 -10.00
N ASP A 118 8.86 3.65 -11.00
CA ASP A 118 8.07 2.44 -10.81
C ASP A 118 8.94 1.29 -10.28
N ILE A 119 8.40 0.57 -9.29
CA ILE A 119 9.07 -0.56 -8.66
C ILE A 119 8.54 -1.85 -9.27
N GLU A 120 9.36 -2.51 -10.08
CA GLU A 120 8.98 -3.81 -10.65
C GLU A 120 9.16 -4.91 -9.61
N VAL A 121 8.13 -5.75 -9.44
CA VAL A 121 8.10 -6.88 -8.51
C VAL A 121 7.61 -8.15 -9.18
N LEU A 122 7.77 -9.29 -8.51
CA LEU A 122 7.27 -10.59 -8.96
C LEU A 122 6.16 -11.07 -8.01
N PRO A 123 4.86 -10.88 -8.34
CA PRO A 123 3.76 -11.30 -7.49
C PRO A 123 3.62 -12.83 -7.48
N TYR A 124 3.05 -13.39 -6.40
CA TYR A 124 2.75 -14.82 -6.36
C TYR A 124 1.60 -15.16 -7.32
N TYR A 125 0.61 -14.30 -7.39
CA TYR A 125 -0.57 -14.44 -8.24
C TYR A 125 -0.98 -13.09 -8.81
N MET A 126 -1.70 -13.11 -9.94
CA MET A 126 -2.41 -11.96 -10.49
C MET A 126 -3.87 -12.31 -10.70
N ILE A 127 -4.76 -11.38 -10.39
CA ILE A 127 -6.20 -11.53 -10.66
C ILE A 127 -6.48 -10.94 -12.04
N ARG A 128 -7.11 -11.71 -12.91
CA ARG A 128 -7.33 -11.37 -14.31
C ARG A 128 -8.81 -11.30 -14.65
N ASN A 129 -9.16 -10.44 -15.59
CA ASN A 129 -10.50 -10.38 -16.19
C ASN A 129 -11.64 -10.23 -15.17
N ALA A 130 -11.39 -9.52 -14.07
CA ALA A 130 -12.39 -9.32 -13.03
C ALA A 130 -13.57 -8.49 -13.56
N GLN A 131 -14.78 -9.00 -13.34
CA GLN A 131 -16.02 -8.35 -13.71
C GLN A 131 -16.98 -8.41 -12.53
N PHE A 132 -17.72 -7.30 -12.32
CA PHE A 132 -18.67 -7.17 -11.23
C PHE A 132 -20.03 -6.75 -11.80
N SER A 133 -21.11 -7.29 -11.23
CA SER A 133 -22.48 -6.95 -11.59
C SER A 133 -23.41 -7.05 -10.39
N HIS A 134 -24.50 -6.30 -10.40
CA HIS A 134 -25.59 -6.45 -9.44
C HIS A 134 -26.69 -7.30 -10.04
N VAL A 135 -27.12 -8.34 -9.34
CA VAL A 135 -28.20 -9.25 -9.79
C VAL A 135 -29.11 -9.57 -8.60
N GLY A 136 -30.35 -9.11 -8.68
CA GLY A 136 -31.32 -9.26 -7.59
C GLY A 136 -30.88 -8.47 -6.35
N THR A 137 -30.54 -9.15 -5.26
CA THR A 137 -30.07 -8.54 -4.01
C THR A 137 -28.56 -8.71 -3.81
N SER A 138 -27.83 -9.21 -4.81
CA SER A 138 -26.45 -9.61 -4.64
C SER A 138 -25.52 -8.93 -5.65
N VAL A 139 -24.33 -8.59 -5.20
CA VAL A 139 -23.18 -8.31 -6.07
C VAL A 139 -22.53 -9.63 -6.44
N LYS A 140 -22.38 -9.86 -7.74
CA LYS A 140 -21.68 -11.01 -8.32
C LYS A 140 -20.36 -10.56 -8.90
N ALA A 141 -19.36 -11.41 -8.76
CA ALA A 141 -18.04 -11.18 -9.33
C ALA A 141 -17.52 -12.44 -10.01
N THR A 142 -16.84 -12.24 -11.14
CA THR A 142 -16.13 -13.31 -11.86
C THR A 142 -14.71 -12.87 -12.14
N CYS A 143 -13.74 -13.79 -12.09
CA CYS A 143 -12.37 -13.53 -12.49
C CYS A 143 -11.64 -14.84 -12.82
N SER A 144 -10.39 -14.73 -13.25
CA SER A 144 -9.42 -15.82 -13.24
C SER A 144 -8.20 -15.41 -12.39
N ILE A 145 -7.50 -16.38 -11.84
CA ILE A 145 -6.29 -16.18 -11.04
C ILE A 145 -5.13 -16.86 -11.76
N GLU A 146 -4.13 -16.05 -12.11
CA GLU A 146 -2.91 -16.51 -12.77
C GLU A 146 -1.82 -16.74 -11.73
N LYS A 147 -1.26 -17.94 -11.63
CA LYS A 147 -0.11 -18.24 -10.78
C LYS A 147 1.16 -17.80 -11.49
N ILE A 148 1.88 -16.82 -10.91
CA ILE A 148 3.10 -16.25 -11.52
C ILE A 148 4.34 -16.96 -11.00
N ILE A 149 4.50 -17.08 -9.67
CA ILE A 149 5.63 -17.79 -9.09
C ILE A 149 5.34 -19.26 -9.05
N THR A 150 6.21 -20.04 -9.70
CA THR A 150 6.17 -21.51 -9.77
C THR A 150 7.45 -22.11 -9.19
N GLY A 151 7.48 -23.44 -9.00
CA GLY A 151 8.67 -24.16 -8.48
C GLY A 151 8.82 -24.03 -6.97
N VAL A 152 10.06 -23.95 -6.50
CA VAL A 152 10.40 -24.02 -5.05
C VAL A 152 9.92 -22.82 -4.24
N ASP A 153 9.75 -21.67 -4.89
CA ASP A 153 9.29 -20.44 -4.26
C ASP A 153 7.77 -20.26 -4.35
N ALA A 154 7.07 -21.19 -4.97
CA ALA A 154 5.63 -21.13 -5.09
C ALA A 154 4.97 -21.23 -3.73
N LYS A 155 3.92 -20.44 -3.53
CA LYS A 155 3.03 -20.51 -2.36
C LYS A 155 1.61 -20.83 -2.83
N ASP A 156 0.82 -21.44 -1.96
CA ASP A 156 -0.57 -21.77 -2.26
C ASP A 156 -1.50 -20.63 -1.86
N ILE A 157 -2.67 -20.59 -2.48
CA ILE A 157 -3.75 -19.71 -2.06
C ILE A 157 -4.32 -20.26 -0.75
N GLU A 158 -4.48 -19.37 0.23
CA GLU A 158 -5.16 -19.69 1.48
C GLU A 158 -6.66 -19.41 1.37
N ARG A 159 -7.02 -18.29 0.75
CA ARG A 159 -8.40 -17.81 0.69
C ARG A 159 -8.61 -16.92 -0.54
N VAL A 160 -9.81 -16.98 -1.10
CA VAL A 160 -10.32 -16.00 -2.05
C VAL A 160 -11.59 -15.40 -1.46
N GLY A 161 -11.65 -14.06 -1.42
CA GLY A 161 -12.78 -13.32 -0.88
C GLY A 161 -13.38 -12.32 -1.87
N LEU A 162 -14.67 -12.03 -1.71
CA LEU A 162 -15.36 -10.92 -2.34
C LEU A 162 -15.83 -9.98 -1.24
N TYR A 163 -15.42 -8.73 -1.33
CA TYR A 163 -15.69 -7.66 -0.36
C TYR A 163 -16.48 -6.56 -1.03
N ILE A 164 -17.50 -6.03 -0.33
CA ILE A 164 -18.23 -4.83 -0.75
C ILE A 164 -18.23 -3.80 0.35
N ASN A 165 -18.18 -2.51 -0.02
CA ASN A 165 -18.26 -1.39 0.91
C ASN A 165 -19.06 -0.22 0.31
N ASN A 166 -19.56 0.67 1.15
CA ASN A 166 -20.18 1.91 0.75
C ASN A 166 -19.15 3.04 0.45
N THR A 167 -17.89 2.83 0.80
CA THR A 167 -16.76 3.70 0.47
C THR A 167 -15.82 3.00 -0.50
N ALA A 168 -14.89 3.76 -1.11
CA ALA A 168 -13.88 3.23 -2.02
C ALA A 168 -12.77 2.44 -1.30
N PHE A 169 -12.70 2.46 0.03
CA PHE A 169 -11.82 1.61 0.81
C PHE A 169 -12.49 0.26 1.01
N VAL A 170 -12.02 -0.74 0.27
CA VAL A 170 -12.59 -2.10 0.25
C VAL A 170 -11.47 -3.12 0.37
N SER A 171 -11.47 -3.89 1.44
CA SER A 171 -10.50 -4.96 1.67
C SER A 171 -11.04 -6.04 2.62
N SER A 172 -10.19 -6.95 3.04
CA SER A 172 -10.48 -7.95 4.06
C SER A 172 -10.49 -7.40 5.49
N ASP A 173 -10.06 -6.16 5.70
CA ASP A 173 -10.07 -5.51 7.02
C ASP A 173 -11.49 -5.26 7.51
N ASP A 174 -11.73 -5.49 8.79
CA ASP A 174 -13.06 -5.41 9.39
C ASP A 174 -13.71 -4.00 9.34
N GLN A 175 -12.94 -2.96 9.05
CA GLN A 175 -13.42 -1.59 8.89
C GLN A 175 -13.64 -1.19 7.42
N GLU A 176 -13.24 -2.05 6.48
CA GLU A 176 -13.23 -1.75 5.04
C GLU A 176 -14.23 -2.61 4.25
N TRP A 177 -15.23 -3.19 4.90
CA TRP A 177 -16.36 -3.86 4.25
C TRP A 177 -17.68 -3.64 5.01
N ILE A 178 -18.78 -3.64 4.29
CA ILE A 178 -20.14 -3.71 4.84
C ILE A 178 -20.71 -5.12 4.76
N GLU A 179 -20.18 -5.94 3.85
CA GLU A 179 -20.48 -7.35 3.71
C GLU A 179 -19.36 -8.04 2.91
N ARG A 180 -19.15 -9.32 3.18
CA ARG A 180 -18.11 -10.11 2.52
C ARG A 180 -18.47 -11.59 2.39
N VAL A 181 -17.77 -12.28 1.51
CA VAL A 181 -17.70 -13.73 1.44
C VAL A 181 -16.22 -14.14 1.37
N ASP A 182 -15.74 -14.90 2.35
CA ASP A 182 -14.32 -15.26 2.49
C ASP A 182 -13.97 -16.65 1.95
N ASN A 183 -14.96 -17.49 1.67
CA ASN A 183 -14.77 -18.88 1.24
C ASN A 183 -15.27 -19.08 -0.19
N VAL A 184 -14.78 -18.26 -1.11
CA VAL A 184 -15.04 -18.43 -2.54
C VAL A 184 -14.31 -19.68 -3.00
N ASP A 185 -15.00 -20.56 -3.77
CA ASP A 185 -14.37 -21.74 -4.37
C ASP A 185 -13.30 -21.31 -5.39
N PHE A 186 -12.08 -21.74 -5.17
CA PHE A 186 -10.92 -21.51 -6.04
C PHE A 186 -10.31 -22.82 -6.57
N SER A 187 -11.04 -23.91 -6.55
CA SER A 187 -10.60 -25.19 -7.13
C SER A 187 -10.28 -25.09 -8.62
N ASN A 188 -10.95 -24.18 -9.33
CA ASN A 188 -10.67 -23.83 -10.72
C ASN A 188 -10.21 -22.37 -10.83
N LEU A 189 -8.91 -22.13 -10.83
CA LEU A 189 -8.34 -20.77 -10.94
C LEU A 189 -8.69 -20.07 -12.26
N GLY A 190 -9.05 -20.80 -13.29
CA GLY A 190 -9.46 -20.23 -14.59
C GLY A 190 -10.87 -19.63 -14.59
N ALA A 191 -11.71 -19.94 -13.58
CA ALA A 191 -13.10 -19.51 -13.54
C ALA A 191 -13.59 -19.36 -12.10
N ILE A 192 -13.21 -18.28 -11.44
CA ILE A 192 -13.68 -17.92 -10.11
C ILE A 192 -15.04 -17.24 -10.21
N ASN A 193 -15.98 -17.67 -9.38
CA ASN A 193 -17.31 -17.09 -9.28
C ASN A 193 -17.62 -16.80 -7.81
N ALA A 194 -18.00 -15.58 -7.50
CA ALA A 194 -18.36 -15.15 -6.16
C ALA A 194 -19.67 -14.37 -6.16
N ALA A 195 -20.38 -14.42 -5.05
CA ALA A 195 -21.56 -13.60 -4.84
C ALA A 195 -21.69 -13.24 -3.37
N VAL A 196 -22.02 -11.99 -3.10
CA VAL A 196 -22.27 -11.46 -1.76
C VAL A 196 -23.61 -10.71 -1.75
N THR A 197 -24.43 -10.94 -0.73
CA THR A 197 -25.73 -10.22 -0.62
C THR A 197 -25.50 -8.83 -0.06
N VAL A 198 -26.09 -7.81 -0.71
CA VAL A 198 -26.05 -6.43 -0.22
C VAL A 198 -26.93 -6.37 1.04
N PRO A 199 -26.40 -5.93 2.19
CA PRO A 199 -27.20 -5.81 3.41
C PRO A 199 -28.39 -4.88 3.22
N GLN A 200 -29.53 -5.21 3.85
CA GLN A 200 -30.78 -4.46 3.74
C GLN A 200 -30.62 -2.96 4.06
N ALA A 201 -29.71 -2.61 4.95
CA ALA A 201 -29.42 -1.22 5.30
C ALA A 201 -28.89 -0.40 4.10
N TYR A 202 -28.30 -1.06 3.09
CA TYR A 202 -27.71 -0.44 1.89
C TYR A 202 -28.51 -0.74 0.62
N ALA A 203 -29.63 -1.48 0.70
CA ALA A 203 -30.45 -1.84 -0.46
C ALA A 203 -31.03 -0.64 -1.23
N GLY A 204 -31.16 0.51 -0.56
CA GLY A 204 -31.60 1.76 -1.17
C GLY A 204 -30.49 2.63 -1.77
N SER A 205 -29.24 2.24 -1.64
CA SER A 205 -28.09 2.97 -2.17
C SER A 205 -28.05 2.89 -3.69
N ASP A 206 -27.43 3.89 -4.33
CA ASP A 206 -27.26 3.90 -5.78
C ASP A 206 -26.18 2.92 -6.23
N TYR A 207 -25.19 2.66 -5.37
CA TYR A 207 -24.02 1.82 -5.66
C TYR A 207 -23.34 1.33 -4.39
N VAL A 208 -22.49 0.35 -4.58
CA VAL A 208 -21.44 -0.06 -3.64
C VAL A 208 -20.10 -0.17 -4.39
N TYR A 209 -19.00 -0.20 -3.66
CA TYR A 209 -17.70 -0.57 -4.21
C TYR A 209 -17.43 -2.03 -3.92
N ALA A 210 -16.73 -2.70 -4.83
CA ALA A 210 -16.43 -4.12 -4.73
C ALA A 210 -15.00 -4.44 -5.12
N ARG A 211 -14.40 -5.44 -4.48
CA ARG A 211 -13.09 -6.03 -4.82
C ARG A 211 -13.09 -7.52 -4.56
N ILE A 212 -12.32 -8.26 -5.36
CA ILE A 212 -11.87 -9.61 -5.05
C ILE A 212 -10.49 -9.51 -4.45
N GLY A 213 -10.24 -10.22 -3.33
CA GLY A 213 -8.94 -10.38 -2.71
C GLY A 213 -8.48 -11.84 -2.73
N VAL A 214 -7.18 -12.03 -2.85
CA VAL A 214 -6.53 -13.35 -2.78
C VAL A 214 -5.49 -13.32 -1.68
N LYS A 215 -5.74 -14.08 -0.61
CA LYS A 215 -4.78 -14.35 0.47
C LYS A 215 -3.89 -15.50 0.08
N ILE A 216 -2.60 -15.29 0.24
CA ILE A 216 -1.56 -16.27 -0.08
C ILE A 216 -1.03 -16.82 1.24
N LYS A 217 -0.88 -18.12 1.33
CA LYS A 217 -0.38 -18.81 2.53
C LYS A 217 1.01 -18.31 2.90
N ASP A 218 1.22 -18.01 4.17
CA ASP A 218 2.49 -17.49 4.73
C ASP A 218 2.95 -16.16 4.07
N VAL A 219 2.00 -15.35 3.60
CA VAL A 219 2.21 -13.97 3.13
C VAL A 219 1.25 -13.07 3.92
N GLU A 220 1.76 -11.98 4.47
CA GLU A 220 0.97 -11.11 5.34
C GLU A 220 -0.12 -10.39 4.55
N ASP A 221 0.24 -9.83 3.41
CA ASP A 221 -0.63 -8.98 2.61
C ASP A 221 -1.37 -9.76 1.51
N GLU A 222 -2.55 -9.26 1.16
CA GLU A 222 -3.37 -9.81 0.07
C GLU A 222 -3.15 -9.04 -1.23
N ILE A 223 -3.36 -9.73 -2.37
CA ILE A 223 -3.50 -9.06 -3.66
C ILE A 223 -4.97 -8.90 -3.99
N TYR A 224 -5.32 -7.74 -4.57
CA TYR A 224 -6.71 -7.40 -4.88
C TYR A 224 -6.90 -7.06 -6.37
N THR A 225 -8.17 -7.03 -6.77
CA THR A 225 -8.57 -6.33 -8.01
C THR A 225 -8.55 -4.81 -7.78
N SER A 226 -8.62 -4.03 -8.85
CA SER A 226 -8.97 -2.61 -8.72
C SER A 226 -10.34 -2.45 -8.05
N VAL A 227 -10.52 -1.35 -7.32
CA VAL A 227 -11.81 -1.00 -6.73
C VAL A 227 -12.82 -0.74 -7.86
N THR A 228 -13.92 -1.44 -7.84
CA THR A 228 -14.96 -1.30 -8.85
C THR A 228 -16.25 -0.77 -8.22
N LYS A 229 -16.78 0.32 -8.78
CA LYS A 229 -18.08 0.86 -8.41
C LYS A 229 -19.18 0.05 -9.12
N VAL A 230 -20.06 -0.59 -8.34
CA VAL A 230 -21.15 -1.42 -8.84
C VAL A 230 -22.48 -0.70 -8.60
N SER A 231 -23.20 -0.39 -9.66
CA SER A 231 -24.55 0.19 -9.56
C SER A 231 -25.52 -0.84 -8.97
N LEU A 232 -26.39 -0.38 -8.06
CA LEU A 232 -27.48 -1.18 -7.46
C LEU A 232 -28.85 -0.87 -8.09
N LYS A 233 -28.88 0.08 -9.04
CA LYS A 233 -30.08 0.51 -9.80
C LYS A 233 -29.90 0.25 -11.28
#